data_4e2856fb29d37db599936090f9532182
#
_entry.id   4e2856fb29d37db599936090f9532182
#
_cell.length_a   1.000
_cell.length_b   1.000
_cell.length_c   1.000
_cell.angle_alpha   90.00
_cell.angle_beta   90.00
_cell.angle_gamma   90.00
#
_symmetry.space_group_name_H-M   'P 1'
#
loop_
_entity.id
_entity.type
_entity.pdbx_description
1 polymer ?
#
loop_
_entity_poly.entity_id
_entity_poly.type
_entity_poly.pdbx_seq_one_letter_code
_entity_poly.pdbx_strand_id
1 'polypeptide(L)'
;MTSPWLVGDVGGTNARFGLVTRPGDSPESVAVLQVSQHQGLPDAVAAYLDRHGGGVRPEAACLAVAGPVQDDRYQLTNADWSGSVSELDIPYVELLNDFEALAVSLPHLAGDDLLSLGGPDPLDGRVRKVRAVLGPGTGLGVAGLVPAGSGWIAVPGEGGHVAVPAVSDLEIEIVRALRADGLPYVDAEHLLSGTGLPRLHRGLALVRDAAPEPMTASEIVASDDPLAVETVEVFLALLGGFAGNVALTLGARGGVYLGGGVLPRISGRARESAFRARFEMTAPALSGYIAGIATSLIVAEQPALTGAAAWLTQRASNVDQV
;
A
#
# COMPACT_ATOMS: atom_id res chain seq x y z
N MET A 1 35.53 0.42 4.68
CA MET A 1 34.37 -0.08 3.95
C MET A 1 33.22 -0.02 4.95
N THR A 2 32.21 0.77 4.70
CA THR A 2 30.98 0.80 5.52
C THR A 2 30.30 -0.55 5.37
N SER A 3 29.86 -1.15 6.47
CA SER A 3 29.09 -2.38 6.44
C SER A 3 27.78 -2.14 5.69
N PRO A 4 27.26 -3.09 4.90
CA PRO A 4 26.01 -2.91 4.20
C PRO A 4 24.82 -2.80 5.18
N TRP A 5 23.71 -2.19 4.71
CA TRP A 5 22.47 -2.13 5.44
C TRP A 5 21.54 -3.27 5.01
N LEU A 6 20.76 -3.77 5.94
CA LEU A 6 19.68 -4.72 5.67
C LEU A 6 18.37 -3.95 5.44
N VAL A 7 17.66 -4.27 4.37
CA VAL A 7 16.29 -3.81 4.15
C VAL A 7 15.34 -4.98 4.06
N GLY A 8 14.13 -4.81 4.58
CA GLY A 8 13.13 -5.87 4.60
C GLY A 8 11.71 -5.38 4.31
N ASP A 9 10.93 -6.26 3.68
CA ASP A 9 9.48 -6.15 3.47
C ASP A 9 8.83 -7.43 3.97
N VAL A 10 8.17 -7.37 5.12
CA VAL A 10 7.72 -8.53 5.90
C VAL A 10 6.20 -8.54 5.96
N GLY A 11 5.60 -9.35 5.12
CA GLY A 11 4.17 -9.61 5.11
C GLY A 11 3.80 -10.90 5.85
N GLY A 12 2.52 -11.25 5.88
CA GLY A 12 2.03 -12.45 6.58
C GLY A 12 2.39 -13.78 5.91
N THR A 13 2.76 -13.78 4.62
CA THR A 13 3.12 -15.01 3.88
C THR A 13 4.59 -15.04 3.49
N ASN A 14 5.12 -13.92 3.06
CA ASN A 14 6.47 -13.77 2.55
C ASN A 14 7.21 -12.68 3.34
N ALA A 15 8.48 -12.93 3.63
CA ALA A 15 9.44 -11.94 4.08
C ALA A 15 10.50 -11.76 2.98
N ARG A 16 10.66 -10.54 2.48
CA ARG A 16 11.65 -10.18 1.47
C ARG A 16 12.76 -9.39 2.15
N PHE A 17 14.00 -9.75 1.86
CA PHE A 17 15.16 -9.02 2.37
C PHE A 17 16.10 -8.68 1.24
N GLY A 18 16.88 -7.61 1.41
CA GLY A 18 17.92 -7.17 0.51
C GLY A 18 19.04 -6.46 1.26
N LEU A 19 20.18 -6.29 0.63
CA LEU A 19 21.32 -5.54 1.14
C LEU A 19 21.52 -4.25 0.35
N VAL A 20 21.86 -3.17 1.03
CA VAL A 20 22.23 -1.88 0.44
C VAL A 20 23.67 -1.59 0.80
N THR A 21 24.54 -1.52 -0.21
CA THR A 21 25.99 -1.37 0.00
C THR A 21 26.40 0.07 0.30
N ARG A 22 25.71 1.05 -0.30
CA ARG A 22 25.98 2.50 -0.10
C ARG A 22 24.65 3.26 -0.01
N PRO A 23 24.64 4.39 0.71
CA PRO A 23 23.49 5.28 0.70
C PRO A 23 23.05 5.64 -0.74
N GLY A 24 21.79 5.44 -1.05
CA GLY A 24 21.22 5.74 -2.36
C GLY A 24 21.30 4.61 -3.39
N ASP A 25 22.01 3.51 -3.12
CA ASP A 25 22.01 2.33 -3.98
C ASP A 25 20.67 1.58 -3.86
N SER A 26 20.31 0.87 -4.93
CA SER A 26 19.18 -0.07 -4.91
C SER A 26 19.51 -1.31 -4.08
N PRO A 27 18.50 -1.96 -3.45
CA PRO A 27 18.70 -3.22 -2.76
C PRO A 27 19.22 -4.32 -3.72
N GLU A 28 20.25 -5.03 -3.28
CA GLU A 28 20.87 -6.16 -3.98
C GLU A 28 20.70 -7.46 -3.18
N SER A 29 21.05 -8.59 -3.78
CA SER A 29 20.95 -9.93 -3.15
C SER A 29 19.54 -10.20 -2.59
N VAL A 30 18.51 -9.71 -3.28
CA VAL A 30 17.14 -9.83 -2.79
C VAL A 30 16.70 -11.29 -2.79
N ALA A 31 16.17 -11.73 -1.64
CA ALA A 31 15.60 -13.06 -1.49
C ALA A 31 14.24 -13.01 -0.79
N VAL A 32 13.39 -13.97 -1.14
CA VAL A 32 12.06 -14.15 -0.56
C VAL A 32 12.06 -15.41 0.29
N LEU A 33 11.71 -15.27 1.56
CA LEU A 33 11.57 -16.37 2.52
C LEU A 33 10.07 -16.55 2.85
N GLN A 34 9.66 -17.81 3.03
CA GLN A 34 8.29 -18.10 3.47
C GLN A 34 8.18 -17.93 4.98
N VAL A 35 7.27 -17.08 5.43
CA VAL A 35 7.04 -16.81 6.87
C VAL A 35 6.75 -18.09 7.64
N SER A 36 5.99 -19.01 7.08
CA SER A 36 5.65 -20.31 7.70
C SER A 36 6.84 -21.25 7.96
N GLN A 37 8.02 -20.96 7.38
CA GLN A 37 9.23 -21.77 7.56
C GLN A 37 10.16 -21.22 8.66
N HIS A 38 9.78 -20.13 9.31
CA HIS A 38 10.57 -19.44 10.33
C HIS A 38 9.77 -19.19 11.59
N GLN A 39 10.47 -19.16 12.74
CA GLN A 39 9.84 -18.98 14.05
C GLN A 39 9.48 -17.50 14.33
N GLY A 40 10.09 -16.56 13.62
CA GLY A 40 9.91 -15.13 13.80
C GLY A 40 10.85 -14.34 12.92
N LEU A 41 10.76 -13.01 13.03
CA LEU A 41 11.59 -12.10 12.27
C LEU A 41 13.11 -12.31 12.52
N PRO A 42 13.59 -12.53 13.78
CA PRO A 42 15.01 -12.78 14.02
C PRO A 42 15.52 -14.05 13.30
N ASP A 43 14.75 -15.13 13.32
CA ASP A 43 15.11 -16.40 12.63
C ASP A 43 15.16 -16.20 11.11
N ALA A 44 14.19 -15.49 10.54
CA ALA A 44 14.16 -15.18 9.11
C ALA A 44 15.33 -14.29 8.67
N VAL A 45 15.67 -13.26 9.45
CA VAL A 45 16.82 -12.38 9.20
C VAL A 45 18.13 -13.17 9.27
N ALA A 46 18.31 -14.00 10.30
CA ALA A 46 19.51 -14.85 10.43
C ALA A 46 19.65 -15.81 9.24
N ALA A 47 18.55 -16.48 8.85
CA ALA A 47 18.51 -17.38 7.71
C ALA A 47 18.82 -16.66 6.38
N TYR A 48 18.34 -15.44 6.20
CA TYR A 48 18.67 -14.63 5.03
C TYR A 48 20.17 -14.27 5.00
N LEU A 49 20.71 -13.76 6.10
CA LEU A 49 22.12 -13.35 6.17
C LEU A 49 23.08 -14.54 5.96
N ASP A 50 22.74 -15.72 6.48
CA ASP A 50 23.53 -16.93 6.31
C ASP A 50 23.54 -17.40 4.83
N ARG A 51 22.39 -17.42 4.17
CA ARG A 51 22.24 -17.99 2.82
C ARG A 51 22.52 -17.01 1.69
N HIS A 52 22.20 -15.74 1.88
CA HIS A 52 22.19 -14.71 0.83
C HIS A 52 23.07 -13.50 1.16
N GLY A 53 23.38 -13.28 2.43
CA GLY A 53 24.16 -12.15 2.90
C GLY A 53 25.67 -12.26 2.67
N GLY A 54 26.20 -13.38 2.21
CA GLY A 54 27.64 -13.56 1.94
C GLY A 54 28.55 -13.38 3.17
N GLY A 55 28.01 -13.62 4.38
CA GLY A 55 28.76 -13.49 5.65
C GLY A 55 28.90 -12.05 6.16
N VAL A 56 28.18 -11.08 5.58
CA VAL A 56 28.18 -9.69 6.06
C VAL A 56 27.40 -9.56 7.36
N ARG A 57 27.80 -8.58 8.18
CA ARG A 57 27.08 -8.13 9.36
C ARG A 57 26.58 -6.72 9.11
N PRO A 58 25.26 -6.52 8.91
CA PRO A 58 24.70 -5.19 8.73
C PRO A 58 24.94 -4.32 9.97
N GLU A 59 25.30 -3.05 9.77
CA GLU A 59 25.38 -2.07 10.85
C GLU A 59 24.04 -1.37 11.10
N ALA A 60 23.15 -1.39 10.12
CA ALA A 60 21.80 -0.83 10.20
C ALA A 60 20.80 -1.69 9.45
N ALA A 61 19.54 -1.62 9.87
CA ALA A 61 18.41 -2.21 9.15
C ALA A 61 17.21 -1.28 9.14
N CYS A 62 16.41 -1.37 8.06
CA CYS A 62 15.05 -0.82 8.00
C CYS A 62 14.11 -1.92 7.51
N LEU A 63 13.12 -2.24 8.34
CA LEU A 63 12.20 -3.34 8.09
C LEU A 63 10.77 -2.80 8.01
N ALA A 64 10.16 -2.89 6.83
CA ALA A 64 8.76 -2.63 6.62
C ALA A 64 7.96 -3.87 7.05
N VAL A 65 6.95 -3.71 7.88
CA VAL A 65 6.13 -4.81 8.39
C VAL A 65 4.65 -4.58 8.13
N ALA A 66 3.97 -5.60 7.65
CA ALA A 66 2.53 -5.56 7.39
C ALA A 66 1.73 -5.75 8.69
N GLY A 67 1.64 -4.68 9.47
CA GLY A 67 0.95 -4.65 10.76
C GLY A 67 1.32 -3.44 11.60
N PRO A 68 0.75 -3.34 12.81
CA PRO A 68 1.06 -2.27 13.74
C PRO A 68 2.53 -2.25 14.15
N VAL A 69 3.10 -1.06 14.13
CA VAL A 69 4.44 -0.75 14.65
C VAL A 69 4.28 0.22 15.82
N GLN A 70 4.89 -0.11 16.95
CA GLN A 70 4.93 0.75 18.12
C GLN A 70 6.34 0.75 18.73
N ASP A 71 7.03 1.87 18.55
CA ASP A 71 8.44 2.03 18.93
C ASP A 71 9.33 0.93 18.29
N ASP A 72 9.92 0.06 19.10
CA ASP A 72 10.76 -1.06 18.69
C ASP A 72 10.00 -2.39 18.50
N ARG A 73 8.67 -2.37 18.59
CA ARG A 73 7.83 -3.57 18.57
C ARG A 73 6.98 -3.64 17.32
N TYR A 74 6.80 -4.87 16.84
CA TYR A 74 5.95 -5.18 15.70
C TYR A 74 5.00 -6.33 16.03
N GLN A 75 3.88 -6.35 15.31
CA GLN A 75 2.97 -7.50 15.26
C GLN A 75 2.44 -7.63 13.83
N LEU A 76 2.65 -8.76 13.19
CA LEU A 76 2.07 -9.00 11.87
C LEU A 76 0.56 -9.23 11.97
N THR A 77 -0.20 -8.60 11.08
CA THR A 77 -1.66 -8.75 11.05
C THR A 77 -2.12 -10.14 10.63
N ASN A 78 -1.35 -10.80 9.73
CA ASN A 78 -1.73 -12.06 9.09
C ASN A 78 -0.73 -13.19 9.32
N ALA A 79 0.03 -13.13 10.41
CA ALA A 79 0.91 -14.21 10.88
C ALA A 79 1.13 -14.04 12.39
N ASP A 80 1.52 -15.12 13.06
CA ASP A 80 1.75 -15.13 14.51
C ASP A 80 3.09 -14.48 14.94
N TRP A 81 3.75 -13.75 14.02
CA TRP A 81 5.00 -13.08 14.34
C TRP A 81 4.76 -11.78 15.07
N SER A 82 5.32 -11.69 16.26
CA SER A 82 5.39 -10.46 17.06
C SER A 82 6.68 -10.46 17.87
N GLY A 83 7.21 -9.30 18.17
CA GLY A 83 8.46 -9.19 18.93
C GLY A 83 8.99 -7.77 18.98
N SER A 84 10.28 -7.67 19.35
CA SER A 84 11.03 -6.43 19.38
C SER A 84 12.24 -6.54 18.43
N VAL A 85 12.60 -5.45 17.78
CA VAL A 85 13.83 -5.39 16.97
C VAL A 85 15.11 -5.47 17.80
N SER A 86 15.03 -5.28 19.11
CA SER A 86 16.14 -5.53 20.03
C SER A 86 16.61 -6.99 20.08
N GLU A 87 15.80 -7.92 19.53
CA GLU A 87 16.16 -9.33 19.37
C GLU A 87 17.06 -9.58 18.16
N LEU A 88 17.22 -8.59 17.28
CA LEU A 88 18.11 -8.65 16.12
C LEU A 88 19.54 -8.27 16.53
N ASP A 89 20.53 -9.03 16.10
CA ASP A 89 21.96 -8.72 16.32
C ASP A 89 22.44 -7.67 15.28
N ILE A 90 21.76 -6.51 15.25
CA ILE A 90 22.03 -5.37 14.36
C ILE A 90 22.05 -4.10 15.21
N PRO A 91 23.14 -3.29 15.17
CA PRO A 91 23.30 -2.13 16.06
C PRO A 91 22.22 -1.07 15.95
N TYR A 92 21.68 -0.85 14.75
CA TYR A 92 20.64 0.13 14.50
C TYR A 92 19.50 -0.49 13.66
N VAL A 93 18.29 -0.50 14.18
CA VAL A 93 17.13 -1.03 13.48
C VAL A 93 15.97 -0.06 13.55
N GLU A 94 15.39 0.26 12.39
CA GLU A 94 14.15 1.03 12.25
C GLU A 94 13.04 0.11 11.77
N LEU A 95 11.85 0.30 12.31
CA LEU A 95 10.63 -0.31 11.82
C LEU A 95 9.77 0.72 11.11
N LEU A 96 9.21 0.34 9.98
CA LEU A 96 8.17 1.08 9.28
C LEU A 96 6.93 0.17 9.14
N ASN A 97 5.76 0.76 9.09
CA ASN A 97 4.62 0.06 8.51
C ASN A 97 4.85 -0.12 7.00
N ASP A 98 4.26 -1.13 6.37
CA ASP A 98 4.41 -1.41 4.94
C ASP A 98 3.97 -0.23 4.05
N PHE A 99 2.90 0.50 4.42
CA PHE A 99 2.47 1.70 3.70
C PHE A 99 3.35 2.92 3.95
N GLU A 100 4.01 3.03 5.10
CA GLU A 100 5.04 4.05 5.31
C GLU A 100 6.23 3.82 4.39
N ALA A 101 6.74 2.59 4.32
CA ALA A 101 7.82 2.24 3.41
C ALA A 101 7.41 2.49 1.94
N LEU A 102 6.19 2.11 1.58
CA LEU A 102 5.64 2.36 0.25
C LEU A 102 5.54 3.86 -0.05
N ALA A 103 5.13 4.69 0.92
CA ALA A 103 5.10 6.14 0.76
C ALA A 103 6.51 6.73 0.53
N VAL A 104 7.50 6.28 1.32
CA VAL A 104 8.90 6.74 1.17
C VAL A 104 9.49 6.34 -0.18
N SER A 105 9.03 5.27 -0.81
CA SER A 105 9.48 4.86 -2.15
C SER A 105 9.03 5.81 -3.27
N LEU A 106 7.92 6.53 -3.11
CA LEU A 106 7.27 7.30 -4.19
C LEU A 106 8.18 8.28 -4.94
N PRO A 107 9.13 8.99 -4.33
CA PRO A 107 10.07 9.85 -5.04
C PRO A 107 11.07 9.10 -5.93
N HIS A 108 11.21 7.79 -5.73
CA HIS A 108 12.18 6.92 -6.41
C HIS A 108 11.54 6.09 -7.52
N LEU A 109 10.22 6.13 -7.66
CA LEU A 109 9.46 5.43 -8.70
C LEU A 109 9.31 6.31 -9.93
N ALA A 110 9.61 5.78 -11.12
CA ALA A 110 9.50 6.50 -12.40
C ALA A 110 9.32 5.55 -13.58
N GLY A 111 8.83 6.07 -14.70
CA GLY A 111 8.72 5.31 -15.95
C GLY A 111 7.90 4.04 -15.79
N ASP A 112 8.53 2.91 -16.07
CA ASP A 112 7.89 1.58 -16.06
C ASP A 112 7.48 1.08 -14.67
N ASP A 113 7.87 1.76 -13.58
CA ASP A 113 7.41 1.46 -12.23
C ASP A 113 5.94 1.86 -12.00
N LEU A 114 5.39 2.70 -12.88
CA LEU A 114 4.10 3.35 -12.71
C LEU A 114 3.20 3.16 -13.95
N LEU A 115 2.00 2.67 -13.74
CA LEU A 115 0.95 2.62 -14.76
C LEU A 115 -0.06 3.73 -14.51
N SER A 116 -0.22 4.66 -15.47
CA SER A 116 -1.20 5.75 -15.34
C SER A 116 -2.63 5.23 -15.27
N LEU A 117 -3.40 5.74 -14.29
CA LEU A 117 -4.84 5.53 -14.14
C LEU A 117 -5.65 6.79 -14.50
N GLY A 118 -4.99 7.84 -14.99
CA GLY A 118 -5.58 9.09 -15.46
C GLY A 118 -4.99 10.34 -14.83
N GLY A 119 -5.38 11.49 -15.38
CA GLY A 119 -4.80 12.78 -15.05
C GLY A 119 -3.50 13.07 -15.79
N PRO A 120 -2.72 14.09 -15.34
CA PRO A 120 -1.42 14.40 -15.92
C PRO A 120 -0.41 13.29 -15.62
N ASP A 121 0.75 13.33 -16.28
CA ASP A 121 1.86 12.44 -15.95
C ASP A 121 2.32 12.61 -14.49
N PRO A 122 2.80 11.52 -13.86
CA PRO A 122 3.38 11.58 -12.53
C PRO A 122 4.52 12.61 -12.48
N LEU A 123 4.58 13.37 -11.40
CA LEU A 123 5.64 14.33 -11.21
C LEU A 123 6.99 13.64 -10.93
N ASP A 124 8.07 14.21 -11.48
CA ASP A 124 9.44 13.82 -11.16
C ASP A 124 9.64 13.72 -9.63
N GLY A 125 10.43 12.73 -9.19
CA GLY A 125 10.72 12.48 -7.78
C GLY A 125 11.28 13.69 -7.05
N ARG A 126 11.99 14.57 -7.78
CA ARG A 126 12.57 15.83 -7.23
C ARG A 126 11.53 16.91 -6.97
N VAL A 127 10.32 16.82 -7.53
CA VAL A 127 9.25 17.78 -7.29
C VAL A 127 8.69 17.59 -5.88
N ARG A 128 8.86 18.61 -5.06
CA ARG A 128 8.54 18.58 -3.63
C ARG A 128 7.10 19.02 -3.39
N LYS A 129 6.18 18.08 -3.59
CA LYS A 129 4.74 18.23 -3.28
C LYS A 129 4.27 17.02 -2.50
N VAL A 130 3.27 17.21 -1.65
CA VAL A 130 2.63 16.12 -0.90
C VAL A 130 2.15 15.05 -1.87
N ARG A 131 2.46 13.81 -1.56
CA ARG A 131 2.01 12.60 -2.28
C ARG A 131 1.17 11.74 -1.34
N ALA A 132 0.31 10.91 -1.89
CA ALA A 132 -0.43 9.93 -1.13
C ALA A 132 -0.28 8.55 -1.78
N VAL A 133 -0.22 7.52 -0.97
CA VAL A 133 -0.35 6.14 -1.41
C VAL A 133 -1.49 5.49 -0.66
N LEU A 134 -2.24 4.69 -1.39
CA LEU A 134 -3.30 3.86 -0.82
C LEU A 134 -3.37 2.54 -1.58
N GLY A 135 -3.92 1.50 -0.96
CA GLY A 135 -3.98 0.27 -1.72
C GLY A 135 -4.74 -0.86 -1.07
N PRO A 136 -5.64 -1.47 -1.86
CA PRO A 136 -6.31 -2.69 -1.49
C PRO A 136 -5.34 -3.88 -1.51
N GLY A 137 -4.98 -4.34 -0.32
CA GLY A 137 -4.29 -5.59 -0.04
C GLY A 137 -5.24 -6.56 0.64
N THR A 138 -4.80 -7.26 1.70
CA THR A 138 -5.70 -7.98 2.61
C THR A 138 -6.67 -7.00 3.29
N GLY A 139 -6.14 -5.85 3.75
CA GLY A 139 -6.88 -4.67 4.18
C GLY A 139 -6.79 -3.52 3.18
N LEU A 140 -7.01 -2.29 3.66
CA LEU A 140 -6.89 -1.05 2.88
C LEU A 140 -5.92 -0.09 3.58
N GLY A 141 -4.66 -0.10 3.17
CA GLY A 141 -3.66 0.82 3.71
C GLY A 141 -3.72 2.21 3.07
N VAL A 142 -3.34 3.22 3.85
CA VAL A 142 -3.23 4.63 3.39
C VAL A 142 -2.06 5.30 4.09
N ALA A 143 -1.22 5.97 3.34
CA ALA A 143 -0.18 6.83 3.89
C ALA A 143 0.03 8.10 3.05
N GLY A 144 0.45 9.17 3.69
CA GLY A 144 0.92 10.39 3.06
C GLY A 144 2.44 10.47 3.01
N LEU A 145 2.98 11.28 2.10
CA LEU A 145 4.38 11.64 2.05
C LEU A 145 4.51 13.16 1.92
N VAL A 146 5.09 13.79 2.91
CA VAL A 146 5.19 15.26 3.01
C VAL A 146 6.63 15.70 2.86
N PRO A 147 6.95 16.69 2.00
CA PRO A 147 8.29 17.23 1.89
C PRO A 147 8.69 17.98 3.16
N ALA A 148 9.87 17.68 3.71
CA ALA A 148 10.41 18.34 4.91
C ALA A 148 11.92 18.58 4.76
N GLY A 149 12.37 19.80 4.93
CA GLY A 149 13.77 20.15 4.73
C GLY A 149 14.30 19.63 3.38
N SER A 150 15.39 18.88 3.36
CA SER A 150 15.92 18.18 2.18
C SER A 150 15.27 16.79 1.97
N GLY A 151 14.63 16.23 2.98
CA GLY A 151 14.04 14.88 2.99
C GLY A 151 12.51 14.85 2.89
N TRP A 152 11.95 13.73 3.26
CA TRP A 152 10.52 13.44 3.26
C TRP A 152 10.10 12.88 4.63
N ILE A 153 8.87 13.16 5.02
CA ILE A 153 8.23 12.56 6.20
C ILE A 153 7.04 11.74 5.72
N ALA A 154 7.04 10.46 6.03
CA ALA A 154 5.86 9.62 5.89
C ALA A 154 4.85 10.00 6.98
N VAL A 155 3.59 10.02 6.59
CA VAL A 155 2.45 10.25 7.50
C VAL A 155 1.60 8.99 7.47
N PRO A 156 1.82 8.07 8.42
CA PRO A 156 1.00 6.87 8.54
C PRO A 156 -0.41 7.22 8.99
N GLY A 157 -1.36 6.33 8.70
CA GLY A 157 -2.72 6.50 9.16
C GLY A 157 -3.58 5.27 8.89
N GLU A 158 -4.67 5.16 9.63
CA GLU A 158 -5.70 4.13 9.50
C GLU A 158 -6.83 4.59 8.56
N GLY A 159 -6.44 5.18 7.43
CA GLY A 159 -7.40 5.77 6.47
C GLY A 159 -8.36 4.77 5.84
N GLY A 160 -8.02 3.47 5.83
CA GLY A 160 -8.93 2.42 5.38
C GLY A 160 -10.20 2.29 6.24
N HIS A 161 -10.15 2.69 7.50
CA HIS A 161 -11.26 2.60 8.44
C HIS A 161 -12.18 3.83 8.47
N VAL A 162 -12.02 4.78 7.56
CA VAL A 162 -13.00 5.87 7.41
C VAL A 162 -14.26 5.36 6.70
N ALA A 163 -15.35 6.11 6.80
CA ALA A 163 -16.60 5.75 6.13
C ALA A 163 -16.40 5.58 4.60
N VAL A 164 -17.03 4.56 4.03
CA VAL A 164 -17.00 4.34 2.59
C VAL A 164 -17.66 5.50 1.83
N PRO A 165 -17.07 6.02 0.74
CA PRO A 165 -17.62 7.18 0.02
C PRO A 165 -18.72 6.78 -0.98
N ALA A 166 -19.80 6.17 -0.48
CA ALA A 166 -20.96 5.82 -1.28
C ALA A 166 -21.78 7.08 -1.63
N VAL A 167 -21.89 7.39 -2.93
CA VAL A 167 -22.57 8.60 -3.43
C VAL A 167 -23.63 8.31 -4.50
N SER A 168 -23.56 7.18 -5.23
CA SER A 168 -24.62 6.75 -6.14
C SER A 168 -25.71 6.00 -5.39
N ASP A 169 -26.94 5.99 -5.94
CA ASP A 169 -28.06 5.26 -5.35
C ASP A 169 -27.71 3.79 -5.15
N LEU A 170 -27.10 3.13 -6.15
CA LEU A 170 -26.66 1.74 -6.05
C LEU A 170 -25.69 1.51 -4.89
N GLU A 171 -24.67 2.35 -4.73
CA GLU A 171 -23.69 2.23 -3.65
C GLU A 171 -24.35 2.40 -2.27
N ILE A 172 -25.27 3.35 -2.17
CA ILE A 172 -26.06 3.60 -0.94
C ILE A 172 -26.93 2.39 -0.61
N GLU A 173 -27.57 1.79 -1.62
CA GLU A 173 -28.40 0.59 -1.45
C GLU A 173 -27.54 -0.62 -1.03
N ILE A 174 -26.37 -0.80 -1.62
CA ILE A 174 -25.42 -1.85 -1.21
C ILE A 174 -25.05 -1.69 0.27
N VAL A 175 -24.68 -0.48 0.70
CA VAL A 175 -24.37 -0.20 2.12
C VAL A 175 -25.56 -0.49 3.02
N ARG A 176 -26.77 -0.12 2.61
CA ARG A 176 -28.01 -0.42 3.37
C ARG A 176 -28.26 -1.92 3.48
N ALA A 177 -28.11 -2.64 2.35
CA ALA A 177 -28.31 -4.10 2.31
C ALA A 177 -27.32 -4.82 3.23
N LEU A 178 -26.03 -4.45 3.20
CA LEU A 178 -25.00 -5.02 4.06
C LEU A 178 -25.25 -4.72 5.54
N ARG A 179 -25.74 -3.52 5.86
CA ARG A 179 -26.13 -3.19 7.24
C ARG A 179 -27.30 -4.04 7.73
N ALA A 180 -28.27 -4.28 6.88
CA ALA A 180 -29.41 -5.18 7.18
C ALA A 180 -28.98 -6.65 7.29
N ASP A 181 -27.91 -7.04 6.58
CA ASP A 181 -27.31 -8.39 6.60
C ASP A 181 -26.32 -8.60 7.77
N GLY A 182 -26.23 -7.68 8.72
CA GLY A 182 -25.48 -7.84 9.96
C GLY A 182 -24.14 -7.11 10.04
N LEU A 183 -23.82 -6.22 9.10
CA LEU A 183 -22.64 -5.35 9.14
C LEU A 183 -23.05 -3.93 9.60
N PRO A 184 -23.10 -3.62 10.89
CA PRO A 184 -23.71 -2.38 11.39
C PRO A 184 -22.97 -1.11 10.99
N TYR A 185 -21.67 -1.19 10.72
CA TYR A 185 -20.82 -0.14 10.23
C TYR A 185 -20.09 -0.60 8.97
N VAL A 186 -20.07 0.22 7.93
CA VAL A 186 -19.39 -0.07 6.66
C VAL A 186 -18.32 1.01 6.45
N ASP A 187 -17.09 0.68 6.74
CA ASP A 187 -15.93 1.51 6.40
C ASP A 187 -15.41 1.20 4.99
N ALA A 188 -14.39 1.95 4.56
CA ALA A 188 -13.83 1.79 3.23
C ALA A 188 -13.16 0.42 3.07
N GLU A 189 -12.41 -0.07 4.06
CA GLU A 189 -11.76 -1.38 4.03
C GLU A 189 -12.75 -2.53 3.88
N HIS A 190 -13.92 -2.42 4.52
CA HIS A 190 -14.96 -3.43 4.41
C HIS A 190 -15.39 -3.72 2.96
N LEU A 191 -15.20 -2.79 2.04
CA LEU A 191 -15.54 -2.95 0.62
C LEU A 191 -14.34 -2.88 -0.31
N LEU A 192 -13.29 -2.10 0.05
CA LEU A 192 -12.16 -1.77 -0.79
C LEU A 192 -10.88 -2.53 -0.41
N SER A 193 -11.01 -3.81 -0.11
CA SER A 193 -9.89 -4.70 0.19
C SER A 193 -10.07 -6.06 -0.47
N GLY A 194 -9.07 -6.92 -0.38
CA GLY A 194 -9.17 -8.31 -0.85
C GLY A 194 -10.21 -9.12 -0.08
N THR A 195 -10.37 -8.86 1.22
CA THR A 195 -11.45 -9.46 2.03
C THR A 195 -12.78 -8.73 1.86
N GLY A 196 -12.75 -7.50 1.40
CA GLY A 196 -13.92 -6.65 1.16
C GLY A 196 -14.61 -6.93 -0.17
N LEU A 197 -13.87 -7.33 -1.20
CA LEU A 197 -14.44 -7.57 -2.53
C LEU A 197 -15.54 -8.66 -2.53
N PRO A 198 -15.39 -9.82 -1.86
CA PRO A 198 -16.48 -10.78 -1.67
C PRO A 198 -17.68 -10.19 -0.92
N ARG A 199 -17.44 -9.30 0.04
CA ARG A 199 -18.52 -8.64 0.79
C ARG A 199 -19.28 -7.64 -0.08
N LEU A 200 -18.58 -6.88 -0.93
CA LEU A 200 -19.18 -6.00 -1.92
C LEU A 200 -20.04 -6.81 -2.91
N HIS A 201 -19.53 -7.95 -3.39
CA HIS A 201 -20.26 -8.88 -4.26
C HIS A 201 -21.56 -9.37 -3.61
N ARG A 202 -21.50 -9.78 -2.33
CA ARG A 202 -22.69 -10.16 -1.56
C ARG A 202 -23.68 -8.99 -1.43
N GLY A 203 -23.21 -7.78 -1.12
CA GLY A 203 -24.05 -6.60 -1.00
C GLY A 203 -24.77 -6.26 -2.31
N LEU A 204 -24.05 -6.34 -3.43
CA LEU A 204 -24.63 -6.16 -4.76
C LEU A 204 -25.66 -7.26 -5.08
N ALA A 205 -25.36 -8.52 -4.75
CA ALA A 205 -26.27 -9.63 -4.92
C ALA A 205 -27.61 -9.42 -4.18
N LEU A 206 -27.54 -8.94 -2.92
CA LEU A 206 -28.73 -8.59 -2.13
C LEU A 206 -29.59 -7.51 -2.81
N VAL A 207 -28.96 -6.48 -3.38
CA VAL A 207 -29.65 -5.40 -4.12
C VAL A 207 -30.27 -5.90 -5.43
N ARG A 208 -29.67 -6.92 -6.06
CA ARG A 208 -30.12 -7.51 -7.33
C ARG A 208 -31.08 -8.70 -7.15
N ASP A 209 -31.50 -9.03 -5.91
CA ASP A 209 -32.24 -10.24 -5.57
C ASP A 209 -31.61 -11.53 -6.16
N ALA A 210 -30.26 -11.55 -6.19
CA ALA A 210 -29.46 -12.68 -6.67
C ALA A 210 -28.92 -13.50 -5.49
N ALA A 211 -28.72 -14.80 -5.73
CA ALA A 211 -28.15 -15.73 -4.75
C ALA A 211 -26.95 -16.46 -5.37
N PRO A 212 -25.84 -15.77 -5.64
CA PRO A 212 -24.66 -16.41 -6.20
C PRO A 212 -23.98 -17.30 -5.18
N GLU A 213 -23.24 -18.31 -5.66
CA GLU A 213 -22.33 -19.06 -4.82
C GLU A 213 -21.24 -18.12 -4.27
N PRO A 214 -20.75 -18.37 -3.04
CA PRO A 214 -19.67 -17.58 -2.47
C PRO A 214 -18.40 -17.64 -3.36
N MET A 215 -17.82 -16.48 -3.62
CA MET A 215 -16.61 -16.35 -4.43
C MET A 215 -15.52 -15.63 -3.65
N THR A 216 -14.27 -16.07 -3.84
CA THR A 216 -13.08 -15.34 -3.37
C THR A 216 -12.83 -14.08 -4.22
N ALA A 217 -12.04 -13.15 -3.72
CA ALA A 217 -11.64 -11.96 -4.50
C ALA A 217 -11.00 -12.32 -5.85
N SER A 218 -10.17 -13.37 -5.86
CA SER A 218 -9.50 -13.83 -7.10
C SER A 218 -10.48 -14.41 -8.10
N GLU A 219 -11.49 -15.14 -7.65
CA GLU A 219 -12.55 -15.69 -8.51
C GLU A 219 -13.44 -14.58 -9.07
N ILE A 220 -13.84 -13.59 -8.25
CA ILE A 220 -14.62 -12.42 -8.70
C ILE A 220 -13.87 -11.66 -9.80
N VAL A 221 -12.59 -11.40 -9.58
CA VAL A 221 -11.75 -10.66 -10.54
C VAL A 221 -11.58 -11.42 -11.86
N ALA A 222 -11.49 -12.75 -11.82
CA ALA A 222 -11.29 -13.60 -12.98
C ALA A 222 -12.60 -14.01 -13.70
N SER A 223 -13.76 -13.70 -13.11
CA SER A 223 -15.06 -14.14 -13.61
C SER A 223 -15.60 -13.21 -14.69
N ASP A 224 -16.28 -13.81 -15.68
CA ASP A 224 -17.10 -13.12 -16.68
C ASP A 224 -18.58 -13.11 -16.31
N ASP A 225 -18.94 -13.61 -15.11
CA ASP A 225 -20.30 -13.52 -14.60
C ASP A 225 -20.74 -12.05 -14.49
N PRO A 226 -21.94 -11.67 -14.97
CA PRO A 226 -22.37 -10.28 -14.98
C PRO A 226 -22.35 -9.61 -13.60
N LEU A 227 -22.70 -10.33 -12.53
CA LEU A 227 -22.68 -9.79 -11.18
C LEU A 227 -21.26 -9.58 -10.66
N ALA A 228 -20.34 -10.49 -10.98
CA ALA A 228 -18.92 -10.34 -10.65
C ALA A 228 -18.26 -9.16 -11.41
N VAL A 229 -18.59 -9.02 -12.69
CA VAL A 229 -18.15 -7.88 -13.51
C VAL A 229 -18.67 -6.57 -12.92
N GLU A 230 -19.96 -6.46 -12.62
CA GLU A 230 -20.57 -5.28 -12.00
C GLU A 230 -19.94 -4.99 -10.63
N THR A 231 -19.62 -6.02 -9.85
CA THR A 231 -18.91 -5.87 -8.56
C THR A 231 -17.56 -5.18 -8.73
N VAL A 232 -16.76 -5.58 -9.72
CA VAL A 232 -15.46 -4.94 -9.99
C VAL A 232 -15.64 -3.49 -10.45
N GLU A 233 -16.66 -3.18 -11.25
CA GLU A 233 -16.95 -1.80 -11.65
C GLU A 233 -17.34 -0.92 -10.46
N VAL A 234 -18.20 -1.41 -9.57
CA VAL A 234 -18.58 -0.69 -8.33
C VAL A 234 -17.35 -0.52 -7.41
N PHE A 235 -16.52 -1.56 -7.28
CA PHE A 235 -15.26 -1.49 -6.53
C PHE A 235 -14.35 -0.37 -7.05
N LEU A 236 -14.14 -0.30 -8.35
CA LEU A 236 -13.27 0.71 -8.97
C LEU A 236 -13.85 2.13 -8.85
N ALA A 237 -15.18 2.27 -8.95
CA ALA A 237 -15.84 3.55 -8.74
C ALA A 237 -15.70 4.04 -7.29
N LEU A 238 -15.95 3.18 -6.31
CA LEU A 238 -15.77 3.50 -4.88
C LEU A 238 -14.31 3.81 -4.56
N LEU A 239 -13.35 3.04 -5.11
CA LEU A 239 -11.91 3.26 -4.92
C LEU A 239 -11.49 4.62 -5.50
N GLY A 240 -12.03 5.02 -6.65
CA GLY A 240 -11.80 6.34 -7.23
C GLY A 240 -12.27 7.46 -6.31
N GLY A 241 -13.49 7.38 -5.79
CA GLY A 241 -14.01 8.34 -4.83
C GLY A 241 -13.21 8.40 -3.53
N PHE A 242 -12.79 7.24 -3.03
CA PHE A 242 -11.91 7.14 -1.85
C PHE A 242 -10.55 7.82 -2.09
N ALA A 243 -9.91 7.52 -3.22
CA ALA A 243 -8.64 8.13 -3.61
C ALA A 243 -8.75 9.65 -3.77
N GLY A 244 -9.87 10.16 -4.31
CA GLY A 244 -10.18 11.59 -4.40
C GLY A 244 -10.29 12.24 -3.02
N ASN A 245 -10.96 11.59 -2.06
CA ASN A 245 -11.06 12.08 -0.68
C ASN A 245 -9.68 12.12 0.00
N VAL A 246 -8.85 11.11 -0.19
CA VAL A 246 -7.45 11.09 0.31
C VAL A 246 -6.65 12.24 -0.32
N ALA A 247 -6.79 12.46 -1.64
CA ALA A 247 -6.12 13.55 -2.35
C ALA A 247 -6.46 14.93 -1.78
N LEU A 248 -7.74 15.15 -1.51
CA LEU A 248 -8.24 16.41 -0.96
C LEU A 248 -7.81 16.60 0.51
N THR A 249 -7.92 15.55 1.31
CA THR A 249 -7.60 15.59 2.75
C THR A 249 -6.12 15.85 2.99
N LEU A 250 -5.24 15.20 2.25
CA LEU A 250 -3.78 15.35 2.41
C LEU A 250 -3.20 16.49 1.56
N GLY A 251 -3.97 17.05 0.62
CA GLY A 251 -3.45 18.02 -0.35
C GLY A 251 -2.42 17.39 -1.29
N ALA A 252 -2.65 16.14 -1.75
CA ALA A 252 -1.69 15.30 -2.44
C ALA A 252 -1.43 15.73 -3.90
N ARG A 253 -1.02 16.99 -4.10
CA ARG A 253 -0.73 17.57 -5.42
C ARG A 253 0.50 16.96 -6.12
N GLY A 254 1.27 16.15 -5.43
CA GLY A 254 2.38 15.38 -5.97
C GLY A 254 1.96 14.06 -6.62
N GLY A 255 0.68 13.73 -6.54
CA GLY A 255 0.09 12.51 -7.10
C GLY A 255 -0.52 11.60 -6.03
N VAL A 256 -1.47 10.78 -6.47
CA VAL A 256 -2.03 9.68 -5.70
C VAL A 256 -1.60 8.37 -6.36
N TYR A 257 -0.95 7.54 -5.57
CA TYR A 257 -0.36 6.28 -6.02
C TYR A 257 -1.13 5.12 -5.40
N LEU A 258 -1.44 4.13 -6.20
CA LEU A 258 -2.17 2.95 -5.78
C LEU A 258 -1.22 1.76 -5.72
N GLY A 259 -1.22 1.05 -4.59
CA GLY A 259 -0.46 -0.17 -4.37
C GLY A 259 -1.36 -1.34 -4.02
N GLY A 260 -0.78 -2.40 -3.46
CA GLY A 260 -1.50 -3.58 -2.97
C GLY A 260 -1.77 -4.66 -4.03
N GLY A 261 -2.07 -5.86 -3.55
CA GLY A 261 -2.10 -7.07 -4.38
C GLY A 261 -3.36 -7.27 -5.25
N VAL A 262 -4.42 -6.48 -5.05
CA VAL A 262 -5.68 -6.60 -5.80
C VAL A 262 -5.57 -5.93 -7.17
N LEU A 263 -5.07 -4.70 -7.20
CA LEU A 263 -5.11 -3.82 -8.38
C LEU A 263 -4.30 -4.29 -9.59
N PRO A 264 -3.10 -4.89 -9.46
CA PRO A 264 -2.37 -5.40 -10.62
C PRO A 264 -3.19 -6.38 -11.47
N ARG A 265 -4.10 -7.15 -10.84
CA ARG A 265 -4.95 -8.13 -11.52
C ARG A 265 -6.09 -7.52 -12.32
N ILE A 266 -6.49 -6.29 -12.01
CA ILE A 266 -7.59 -5.55 -12.65
C ILE A 266 -7.12 -4.24 -13.29
N SER A 267 -5.81 -4.07 -13.50
CA SER A 267 -5.22 -2.82 -14.00
C SER A 267 -5.77 -2.39 -15.36
N GLY A 268 -6.04 -3.34 -16.27
CA GLY A 268 -6.68 -3.07 -17.57
C GLY A 268 -8.08 -2.48 -17.39
N ARG A 269 -8.92 -3.10 -16.53
CA ARG A 269 -10.26 -2.59 -16.22
C ARG A 269 -10.21 -1.23 -15.52
N ALA A 270 -9.27 -1.02 -14.62
CA ALA A 270 -9.16 0.22 -13.84
C ALA A 270 -9.01 1.47 -14.71
N ARG A 271 -8.27 1.37 -15.82
CA ARG A 271 -8.07 2.50 -16.75
C ARG A 271 -9.33 2.90 -17.52
N GLU A 272 -10.21 1.94 -17.79
CA GLU A 272 -11.44 2.12 -18.60
C GLU A 272 -12.68 2.32 -17.72
N SER A 273 -12.54 2.13 -16.40
CA SER A 273 -13.63 2.21 -15.43
C SER A 273 -14.02 3.64 -15.03
N ALA A 274 -15.03 3.73 -14.17
CA ALA A 274 -15.41 4.99 -13.55
C ALA A 274 -14.39 5.53 -12.51
N PHE A 275 -13.27 4.83 -12.25
CA PHE A 275 -12.28 5.22 -11.25
C PHE A 275 -11.87 6.71 -11.36
N ARG A 276 -11.42 7.14 -12.54
CA ARG A 276 -10.93 8.52 -12.73
C ARG A 276 -12.05 9.54 -12.62
N ALA A 277 -13.20 9.28 -13.18
CA ALA A 277 -14.36 10.17 -13.09
C ALA A 277 -14.81 10.36 -11.63
N ARG A 278 -14.75 9.30 -10.83
CA ARG A 278 -15.10 9.32 -9.40
C ARG A 278 -14.01 9.98 -8.56
N PHE A 279 -12.74 9.81 -8.92
CA PHE A 279 -11.63 10.55 -8.31
C PHE A 279 -11.78 12.06 -8.47
N GLU A 280 -12.25 12.52 -9.62
CA GLU A 280 -12.44 13.94 -9.93
C GLU A 280 -13.77 14.51 -9.40
N MET A 281 -14.64 13.68 -8.84
CA MET A 281 -15.94 14.09 -8.35
C MET A 281 -15.81 14.96 -7.09
N THR A 282 -15.92 16.25 -7.24
CA THR A 282 -15.77 17.23 -6.16
C THR A 282 -16.63 18.49 -6.41
N ALA A 283 -16.59 19.44 -5.47
CA ALA A 283 -17.24 20.74 -5.67
C ALA A 283 -16.68 21.46 -6.91
N PRO A 284 -17.50 22.14 -7.72
CA PRO A 284 -17.07 22.79 -8.97
C PRO A 284 -15.85 23.71 -8.80
N ALA A 285 -15.72 24.39 -7.67
CA ALA A 285 -14.58 25.26 -7.37
C ALA A 285 -13.23 24.53 -7.27
N LEU A 286 -13.25 23.20 -7.02
CA LEU A 286 -12.05 22.38 -6.88
C LEU A 286 -11.80 21.45 -8.09
N SER A 287 -12.65 21.52 -9.13
CA SER A 287 -12.51 20.61 -10.29
C SER A 287 -11.14 20.71 -10.96
N GLY A 288 -10.62 21.89 -11.19
CA GLY A 288 -9.27 22.07 -11.75
C GLY A 288 -8.14 21.65 -10.80
N TYR A 289 -8.37 21.73 -9.49
CA TYR A 289 -7.41 21.26 -8.49
C TYR A 289 -7.25 19.74 -8.55
N ILE A 290 -8.36 19.01 -8.49
CA ILE A 290 -8.35 17.54 -8.45
C ILE A 290 -7.97 16.95 -9.81
N ALA A 291 -8.42 17.53 -10.93
CA ALA A 291 -8.05 17.10 -12.28
C ALA A 291 -6.54 17.23 -12.56
N GLY A 292 -5.88 18.20 -11.91
CA GLY A 292 -4.42 18.39 -12.00
C GLY A 292 -3.58 17.42 -11.16
N ILE A 293 -4.18 16.42 -10.50
CA ILE A 293 -3.48 15.41 -9.70
C ILE A 293 -3.36 14.12 -10.51
N ALA A 294 -2.14 13.63 -10.70
CA ALA A 294 -1.88 12.33 -11.32
C ALA A 294 -2.42 11.19 -10.45
N THR A 295 -2.95 10.15 -11.08
CA THR A 295 -3.27 8.88 -10.42
C THR A 295 -2.51 7.75 -11.11
N SER A 296 -1.75 6.96 -10.36
CA SER A 296 -0.90 5.90 -10.90
C SER A 296 -0.97 4.63 -10.07
N LEU A 297 -0.96 3.49 -10.73
CA LEU A 297 -0.74 2.19 -10.08
C LEU A 297 0.76 1.91 -10.01
N ILE A 298 1.24 1.55 -8.85
CA ILE A 298 2.62 1.07 -8.63
C ILE A 298 2.70 -0.36 -9.16
N VAL A 299 3.56 -0.56 -10.15
CA VAL A 299 3.84 -1.88 -10.76
C VAL A 299 5.29 -2.31 -10.54
N ALA A 300 6.09 -1.50 -9.86
CA ALA A 300 7.43 -1.86 -9.41
C ALA A 300 7.39 -3.16 -8.59
N GLU A 301 8.40 -4.02 -8.75
CA GLU A 301 8.41 -5.35 -8.13
C GLU A 301 8.59 -5.32 -6.61
N GLN A 302 9.35 -4.36 -6.08
CA GLN A 302 9.76 -4.34 -4.67
C GLN A 302 9.79 -2.91 -4.08
N PRO A 303 8.70 -2.16 -4.20
CA PRO A 303 8.70 -0.74 -3.83
C PRO A 303 8.94 -0.53 -2.33
N ALA A 304 8.49 -1.43 -1.44
CA ALA A 304 8.73 -1.30 0.00
C ALA A 304 10.21 -1.45 0.36
N LEU A 305 10.98 -2.32 -0.33
CA LEU A 305 12.43 -2.41 -0.13
C LEU A 305 13.14 -1.13 -0.58
N THR A 306 12.70 -0.54 -1.71
CA THR A 306 13.18 0.77 -2.18
C THR A 306 12.91 1.86 -1.13
N GLY A 307 11.71 1.84 -0.54
CA GLY A 307 11.35 2.79 0.52
C GLY A 307 12.20 2.62 1.79
N ALA A 308 12.43 1.39 2.23
CA ALA A 308 13.29 1.09 3.38
C ALA A 308 14.74 1.56 3.14
N ALA A 309 15.28 1.35 1.93
CA ALA A 309 16.60 1.84 1.54
C ALA A 309 16.68 3.38 1.53
N ALA A 310 15.66 4.03 0.98
CA ALA A 310 15.57 5.49 0.94
C ALA A 310 15.43 6.09 2.35
N TRP A 311 14.73 5.42 3.24
CA TRP A 311 14.60 5.81 4.65
C TRP A 311 15.97 5.83 5.35
N LEU A 312 16.73 4.74 5.26
CA LEU A 312 18.09 4.69 5.84
C LEU A 312 19.02 5.73 5.23
N THR A 313 18.95 5.94 3.92
CA THR A 313 19.74 6.97 3.23
C THR A 313 19.42 8.36 3.77
N GLN A 314 18.16 8.68 4.01
CA GLN A 314 17.74 9.96 4.58
C GLN A 314 18.21 10.12 6.02
N ARG A 315 18.16 9.05 6.84
CA ARG A 315 18.65 9.08 8.23
C ARG A 315 20.17 9.32 8.29
N ALA A 316 20.96 8.61 7.48
CA ALA A 316 22.39 8.79 7.40
C ALA A 316 22.77 10.24 7.03
N SER A 317 22.07 10.83 6.05
CA SER A 317 22.31 12.21 5.62
C SER A 317 22.01 13.26 6.69
N ASN A 318 21.08 12.96 7.63
CA ASN A 318 20.72 13.87 8.72
C ASN A 318 21.71 13.81 9.90
N VAL A 319 22.40 12.68 10.11
CA VAL A 319 23.41 12.53 11.16
C VAL A 319 24.67 13.34 10.82
N ASP A 320 25.01 13.49 9.54
CA ASP A 320 26.18 14.26 9.08
C ASP A 320 25.97 15.79 9.15
N GLN A 321 24.78 16.27 9.55
CA GLN A 321 24.43 17.69 9.62
C GLN A 321 24.33 18.25 11.06
N VAL A 322 24.58 17.42 12.08
CA VAL A 322 24.62 17.78 13.51
C VAL A 322 26.06 17.73 14.02
#